data_b530e0d10359904fcf9bb1d369888c4c
#
_entry.id   b530e0d10359904fcf9bb1d369888c4c
#
_cell.length_a   1.000
_cell.length_b   1.000
_cell.length_c   1.000
_cell.angle_alpha   90.00
_cell.angle_beta   90.00
_cell.angle_gamma   90.00
#
_symmetry.space_group_name_H-M   'P 1'
#
loop_
_entity.id
_entity.type
_entity.pdbx_description
1 polymer ?
#
loop_
_entity_poly.entity_id
_entity_poly.type
_entity_poly.pdbx_seq_one_letter_code
_entity_poly.pdbx_strand_id
1 'polypeptide(L)'
;DRYVTGKSITPKFFFGLSSQFTYKKWDFGFNAHGSFGGYALNRIAMNNSSAFSDDYTKGYINNLSTNVLKTGWTRAISNEQKYSDMFLENASFFRMDDINVGYTFDKFAHWKGNIRVGASVQNVFTITKYSGLDPELTATDGVDNNIVPRPRLYTVRLSINF
;
A
#
# COMPACT_ATOMS: atom_id res chain seq x y z
N ASP A 1 -9.26 -11.02 -30.46
CA ASP A 1 -7.97 -11.73 -30.60
C ASP A 1 -7.19 -11.65 -29.30
N ARG A 2 -6.55 -12.76 -28.93
CA ARG A 2 -5.67 -12.83 -27.75
C ARG A 2 -4.25 -12.52 -28.18
N TYR A 3 -3.54 -11.72 -27.39
CA TYR A 3 -2.15 -11.39 -27.64
C TYR A 3 -1.34 -11.38 -26.34
N VAL A 4 -0.03 -11.54 -26.45
CA VAL A 4 0.89 -11.49 -25.32
C VAL A 4 1.24 -10.03 -25.03
N THR A 5 0.86 -9.54 -23.86
CA THR A 5 1.08 -8.14 -23.48
C THR A 5 2.54 -7.78 -23.17
N GLY A 6 3.39 -8.80 -22.94
CA GLY A 6 4.76 -8.60 -22.47
C GLY A 6 4.89 -8.05 -21.05
N LYS A 7 3.77 -7.89 -20.32
CA LYS A 7 3.72 -7.40 -18.95
C LYS A 7 3.84 -8.59 -17.99
N SER A 8 4.64 -8.45 -16.94
CA SER A 8 4.87 -9.48 -15.94
C SER A 8 4.43 -8.98 -14.56
N ILE A 9 3.93 -9.87 -13.73
CA ILE A 9 3.69 -9.61 -12.31
C ILE A 9 5.00 -9.44 -11.54
N THR A 10 6.08 -10.09 -12.01
CA THR A 10 7.38 -10.03 -11.35
C THR A 10 8.00 -8.65 -11.53
N PRO A 11 8.42 -7.99 -10.44
CA PRO A 11 9.12 -6.73 -10.53
C PRO A 11 10.45 -6.88 -11.27
N LYS A 12 10.84 -5.88 -12.03
CA LYS A 12 12.17 -5.82 -12.67
C LYS A 12 13.26 -5.38 -11.69
N PHE A 13 12.88 -4.61 -10.68
CA PHE A 13 13.80 -4.06 -9.69
C PHE A 13 13.07 -3.89 -8.37
N PHE A 14 13.73 -4.25 -7.27
CA PHE A 14 13.28 -3.97 -5.92
C PHE A 14 14.46 -3.58 -5.04
N PHE A 15 14.21 -2.77 -4.02
CA PHE A 15 15.23 -2.39 -3.04
C PHE A 15 14.61 -2.19 -1.66
N GLY A 16 15.46 -2.33 -0.64
CA GLY A 16 15.16 -1.94 0.73
C GLY A 16 16.19 -0.94 1.23
N LEU A 17 15.75 0.02 2.01
CA LEU A 17 16.57 1.02 2.66
C LEU A 17 16.24 1.05 4.15
N SER A 18 17.24 0.82 4.99
CA SER A 18 17.14 0.92 6.44
C SER A 18 18.25 1.83 6.95
N SER A 19 17.91 2.73 7.85
CA SER A 19 18.91 3.60 8.47
C SER A 19 18.56 3.91 9.91
N GLN A 20 19.59 4.02 10.75
CA GLN A 20 19.46 4.42 12.13
C GLN A 20 20.57 5.40 12.48
N PHE A 21 20.19 6.50 13.09
CA PHE A 21 21.08 7.57 13.53
C PHE A 21 20.95 7.77 15.02
N THR A 22 22.10 7.99 15.67
CA THR A 22 22.14 8.40 17.06
C THR A 22 22.94 9.68 17.16
N TYR A 23 22.35 10.69 17.78
CA TYR A 23 23.01 11.97 18.02
C TYR A 23 22.75 12.42 19.46
N LYS A 24 23.79 12.39 20.28
CA LYS A 24 23.69 12.68 21.72
C LYS A 24 22.66 11.79 22.40
N LYS A 25 21.51 12.36 22.78
CA LYS A 25 20.40 11.69 23.47
C LYS A 25 19.24 11.32 22.55
N TRP A 26 19.35 11.68 21.27
CA TRP A 26 18.37 11.38 20.25
C TRP A 26 18.74 10.12 19.48
N ASP A 27 17.78 9.30 19.21
CA ASP A 27 17.85 8.23 18.22
C ASP A 27 16.71 8.41 17.20
N PHE A 28 17.04 8.18 15.95
CA PHE A 28 16.13 8.28 14.83
C PHE A 28 16.37 7.12 13.88
N GLY A 29 15.31 6.50 13.40
CA GLY A 29 15.39 5.41 12.44
C GLY A 29 14.26 5.44 11.45
N PHE A 30 14.50 4.84 10.28
CA PHE A 30 13.46 4.61 9.29
C PHE A 30 13.77 3.38 8.46
N ASN A 31 12.71 2.76 7.94
CA ASN A 31 12.75 1.71 6.95
C ASN A 31 11.85 2.05 5.78
N ALA A 32 12.33 1.76 4.59
CA ALA A 32 11.60 1.98 3.36
C ALA A 32 11.93 0.89 2.35
N HIS A 33 11.02 0.61 1.45
CA HIS A 33 11.29 -0.27 0.31
C HIS A 33 10.56 0.18 -0.94
N GLY A 34 10.97 -0.37 -2.06
CA GLY A 34 10.34 -0.10 -3.34
C GLY A 34 10.41 -1.29 -4.28
N SER A 35 9.40 -1.41 -5.12
CA SER A 35 9.26 -2.44 -6.14
C SER A 35 8.83 -1.79 -7.45
N PHE A 36 9.51 -2.08 -8.55
CA PHE A 36 9.32 -1.39 -9.82
C PHE A 36 9.24 -2.34 -11.01
N GLY A 37 8.36 -2.02 -11.94
CA GLY A 37 8.22 -2.73 -13.22
C GLY A 37 7.32 -3.95 -13.18
N GLY A 38 6.70 -4.27 -12.03
CA GLY A 38 5.64 -5.25 -11.92
C GLY A 38 4.29 -4.69 -12.39
N TYR A 39 3.41 -5.58 -12.84
CA TYR A 39 2.04 -5.26 -13.24
C TYR A 39 1.05 -6.09 -12.44
N ALA A 40 -0.12 -5.54 -12.18
CA ALA A 40 -1.22 -6.23 -11.51
C ALA A 40 -2.53 -6.03 -12.25
N LEU A 41 -3.38 -7.05 -12.22
CA LEU A 41 -4.74 -6.96 -12.69
C LEU A 41 -5.60 -6.30 -11.61
N ASN A 42 -6.09 -5.10 -11.89
CA ASN A 42 -7.03 -4.41 -11.02
C ASN A 42 -8.44 -5.00 -11.17
N ARG A 43 -8.67 -6.10 -10.43
CA ARG A 43 -9.92 -6.85 -10.50
C ARG A 43 -11.12 -6.05 -9.96
N ILE A 44 -10.88 -5.15 -9.03
CA ILE A 44 -11.92 -4.27 -8.49
C ILE A 44 -12.37 -3.29 -9.56
N ALA A 45 -11.43 -2.63 -10.23
CA ALA A 45 -11.76 -1.76 -11.34
C ALA A 45 -12.48 -2.53 -12.47
N MET A 46 -12.03 -3.76 -12.76
CA MET A 46 -12.63 -4.66 -13.73
C MET A 46 -14.09 -5.00 -13.37
N ASN A 47 -14.35 -5.45 -12.15
CA ASN A 47 -15.69 -5.85 -11.72
C ASN A 47 -16.67 -4.67 -11.66
N ASN A 48 -16.16 -3.47 -11.39
CA ASN A 48 -16.97 -2.25 -11.32
C ASN A 48 -16.90 -1.40 -12.60
N SER A 49 -16.57 -1.99 -13.74
CA SER A 49 -16.38 -1.27 -15.00
C SER A 49 -17.66 -1.16 -15.86
N SER A 50 -18.75 -1.79 -15.43
CA SER A 50 -20.03 -1.84 -16.16
C SER A 50 -21.18 -1.47 -15.24
N ALA A 51 -22.23 -0.88 -15.82
CA ALA A 51 -23.48 -0.59 -15.12
C ALA A 51 -24.27 -1.85 -14.71
N PHE A 52 -23.87 -3.03 -15.18
CA PHE A 52 -24.46 -4.34 -14.86
C PHE A 52 -23.55 -5.19 -13.98
N SER A 53 -22.93 -4.61 -13.00
CA SER A 53 -22.22 -5.37 -11.98
C SER A 53 -23.24 -5.93 -10.95
N ASP A 54 -23.09 -7.19 -10.58
CA ASP A 54 -23.94 -7.81 -9.54
C ASP A 54 -23.86 -7.06 -8.20
N ASP A 55 -22.72 -6.45 -7.93
CA ASP A 55 -22.46 -5.66 -6.72
C ASP A 55 -23.27 -4.35 -6.73
N TYR A 56 -23.53 -3.79 -7.89
CA TYR A 56 -24.33 -2.58 -8.05
C TYR A 56 -25.80 -2.79 -7.71
N THR A 57 -26.39 -3.90 -8.13
CA THR A 57 -27.81 -4.22 -7.89
C THR A 57 -28.12 -4.64 -6.47
N LYS A 58 -27.11 -4.99 -5.68
CA LYS A 58 -27.23 -5.45 -4.30
C LYS A 58 -26.85 -4.39 -3.25
N GLY A 59 -26.29 -3.23 -3.68
CA GLY A 59 -25.82 -2.19 -2.78
C GLY A 59 -26.93 -1.27 -2.28
N TYR A 60 -26.89 -0.91 -1.00
CA TYR A 60 -27.83 0.05 -0.37
C TYR A 60 -27.72 1.45 -0.99
N ILE A 61 -26.57 1.82 -1.56
CA ILE A 61 -26.31 3.17 -2.08
C ILE A 61 -26.79 3.32 -3.52
N ASN A 62 -26.93 2.24 -4.25
CA ASN A 62 -27.36 2.20 -5.65
C ASN A 62 -26.55 3.14 -6.57
N ASN A 63 -25.24 3.24 -6.33
CA ASN A 63 -24.31 4.10 -7.06
C ASN A 63 -23.49 3.31 -8.07
N LEU A 64 -23.27 3.90 -9.25
CA LEU A 64 -22.32 3.41 -10.23
C LEU A 64 -20.90 3.81 -9.86
N SER A 65 -19.96 2.90 -10.11
CA SER A 65 -18.53 3.23 -10.04
C SER A 65 -18.16 4.25 -11.12
N THR A 66 -17.25 5.17 -10.80
CA THR A 66 -16.67 6.11 -11.77
C THR A 66 -15.93 5.41 -12.92
N ASN A 67 -15.56 4.13 -12.76
CA ASN A 67 -14.96 3.32 -13.82
C ASN A 67 -15.92 3.11 -15.01
N VAL A 68 -17.23 3.11 -14.78
CA VAL A 68 -18.24 3.04 -15.85
C VAL A 68 -18.11 4.25 -16.80
N LEU A 69 -17.75 5.41 -16.27
CA LEU A 69 -17.52 6.60 -17.10
C LEU A 69 -16.28 6.45 -17.99
N LYS A 70 -15.27 5.71 -17.52
CA LYS A 70 -14.05 5.45 -18.30
C LYS A 70 -14.27 4.44 -19.41
N THR A 71 -15.07 3.42 -19.15
CA THR A 71 -15.34 2.33 -20.09
C THR A 71 -16.50 2.63 -21.05
N GLY A 72 -17.49 3.41 -20.59
CA GLY A 72 -18.75 3.63 -21.29
C GLY A 72 -19.61 2.37 -21.40
N TRP A 73 -19.34 1.33 -20.65
CA TRP A 73 -20.04 0.05 -20.72
C TRP A 73 -21.35 0.08 -19.94
N THR A 74 -22.43 0.20 -20.64
CA THR A 74 -23.79 0.27 -20.08
C THR A 74 -24.51 -1.08 -20.04
N ARG A 75 -23.90 -2.15 -20.54
CA ARG A 75 -24.42 -3.53 -20.55
C ARG A 75 -23.46 -4.48 -19.84
N ALA A 76 -23.96 -5.69 -19.59
CA ALA A 76 -23.10 -6.77 -19.09
C ALA A 76 -21.90 -6.95 -20.01
N ILE A 77 -20.70 -6.99 -19.41
CA ILE A 77 -19.45 -7.12 -20.14
C ILE A 77 -19.14 -8.58 -20.46
N SER A 78 -18.60 -8.84 -21.64
CA SER A 78 -18.14 -10.16 -22.01
C SER A 78 -16.87 -10.54 -21.26
N ASN A 79 -16.52 -11.83 -21.26
CA ASN A 79 -15.26 -12.27 -20.66
C ASN A 79 -14.04 -11.67 -21.37
N GLU A 80 -14.12 -11.44 -22.67
CA GLU A 80 -13.06 -10.78 -23.43
C GLU A 80 -12.83 -9.33 -22.97
N GLN A 81 -13.90 -8.61 -22.68
CA GLN A 81 -13.81 -7.26 -22.13
C GLN A 81 -13.28 -7.26 -20.70
N LYS A 82 -13.72 -8.20 -19.85
CA LYS A 82 -13.22 -8.34 -18.47
C LYS A 82 -11.72 -8.58 -18.42
N TYR A 83 -11.21 -9.49 -19.25
CA TYR A 83 -9.80 -9.85 -19.25
C TYR A 83 -8.98 -9.07 -20.29
N SER A 84 -9.38 -7.84 -20.57
CA SER A 84 -8.60 -6.94 -21.41
C SER A 84 -7.41 -6.34 -20.63
N ASP A 85 -6.42 -5.87 -21.37
CA ASP A 85 -5.24 -5.20 -20.78
C ASP A 85 -5.53 -3.81 -20.20
N MET A 86 -6.75 -3.30 -20.39
CA MET A 86 -7.25 -2.06 -19.79
C MET A 86 -7.13 -2.05 -18.25
N PHE A 87 -7.30 -3.21 -17.63
CA PHE A 87 -7.23 -3.37 -16.16
C PHE A 87 -5.87 -3.83 -15.66
N LEU A 88 -4.91 -3.99 -16.57
CA LEU A 88 -3.55 -4.39 -16.23
C LEU A 88 -2.71 -3.14 -15.98
N GLU A 89 -2.57 -2.78 -14.71
CA GLU A 89 -1.91 -1.56 -14.26
C GLU A 89 -0.49 -1.81 -13.79
N ASN A 90 0.34 -0.77 -13.87
CA ASN A 90 1.68 -0.79 -13.30
C ASN A 90 1.57 -0.71 -11.77
N ALA A 91 2.05 -1.76 -11.08
CA ALA A 91 2.04 -1.88 -9.64
C ALA A 91 3.34 -1.42 -8.97
N SER A 92 4.12 -0.58 -9.63
CA SER A 92 5.33 0.00 -9.04
C SER A 92 4.99 0.91 -7.88
N PHE A 93 5.78 0.82 -6.80
CA PHE A 93 5.60 1.66 -5.63
C PHE A 93 6.92 1.93 -4.89
N PHE A 94 6.90 2.98 -4.09
CA PHE A 94 7.83 3.24 -2.99
C PHE A 94 7.03 3.38 -1.71
N ARG A 95 7.45 2.69 -0.66
CA ARG A 95 6.80 2.72 0.66
C ARG A 95 7.78 3.11 1.74
N MET A 96 7.36 4.02 2.61
CA MET A 96 7.98 4.28 3.90
C MET A 96 7.27 3.40 4.93
N ASP A 97 7.96 2.35 5.38
CA ASP A 97 7.39 1.33 6.25
C ASP A 97 7.25 1.82 7.67
N ASP A 98 8.34 2.35 8.23
CA ASP A 98 8.33 2.93 9.56
C ASP A 98 9.27 4.12 9.69
N ILE A 99 8.93 4.98 10.62
CA ILE A 99 9.79 6.04 11.15
C ILE A 99 9.70 5.96 12.65
N ASN A 100 10.86 6.02 13.32
CA ASN A 100 10.92 6.06 14.78
C ASN A 100 11.85 7.16 15.24
N VAL A 101 11.53 7.73 16.40
CA VAL A 101 12.35 8.73 17.09
C VAL A 101 12.32 8.44 18.58
N GLY A 102 13.46 8.58 19.24
CA GLY A 102 13.57 8.41 20.66
C GLY A 102 14.44 9.51 21.30
N TYR A 103 14.19 9.78 22.55
CA TYR A 103 14.98 10.66 23.38
C TYR A 103 15.26 10.01 24.73
N THR A 104 16.51 10.00 25.15
CA THR A 104 16.95 9.44 26.43
C THR A 104 17.28 10.56 27.39
N PHE A 105 16.59 10.61 28.52
CA PHE A 105 16.85 11.48 29.64
C PHE A 105 17.81 10.79 30.59
N ASP A 106 19.04 11.30 30.74
CA ASP A 106 19.98 10.83 31.78
C ASP A 106 19.67 11.55 33.07
N LYS A 107 19.58 10.84 34.18
CA LYS A 107 19.40 11.39 35.51
C LYS A 107 18.15 12.27 35.63
N PHE A 108 17.00 11.63 35.70
CA PHE A 108 15.78 12.36 36.01
C PHE A 108 15.65 12.56 37.52
N ALA A 109 15.76 13.84 37.95
CA ALA A 109 15.71 14.25 39.36
C ALA A 109 16.81 13.55 40.24
N HIS A 110 16.41 12.93 41.32
CA HIS A 110 17.31 12.21 42.23
C HIS A 110 17.53 10.73 41.88
N TRP A 111 17.07 10.31 40.69
CA TRP A 111 17.14 8.92 40.24
C TRP A 111 18.44 8.62 39.50
N LYS A 112 19.05 7.47 39.81
CA LYS A 112 20.32 7.02 39.17
C LYS A 112 20.10 6.36 37.80
N GLY A 113 18.87 6.08 37.38
CA GLY A 113 18.52 5.45 36.12
C GLY A 113 18.31 6.43 34.96
N ASN A 114 17.96 5.89 33.83
CA ASN A 114 17.58 6.69 32.65
C ASN A 114 16.12 6.41 32.22
N ILE A 115 15.51 7.42 31.60
CA ILE A 115 14.17 7.33 31.03
C ILE A 115 14.29 7.58 29.54
N ARG A 116 13.78 6.67 28.71
CA ARG A 116 13.70 6.87 27.27
C ARG A 116 12.24 6.97 26.84
N VAL A 117 11.91 8.04 26.14
CA VAL A 117 10.63 8.25 25.47
C VAL A 117 10.85 8.07 23.98
N GLY A 118 10.03 7.23 23.36
CA GLY A 118 10.06 6.99 21.91
C GLY A 118 8.69 7.11 21.28
N ALA A 119 8.67 7.52 20.03
CA ALA A 119 7.48 7.51 19.19
C ALA A 119 7.81 6.83 17.85
N SER A 120 6.86 6.10 17.30
CA SER A 120 7.01 5.49 15.98
C SER A 120 5.69 5.52 15.20
N VAL A 121 5.83 5.57 13.88
CA VAL A 121 4.72 5.48 12.94
C VAL A 121 5.05 4.36 11.97
N GLN A 122 4.14 3.39 11.82
CA GLN A 122 4.24 2.32 10.84
C GLN A 122 3.27 2.59 9.68
N ASN A 123 3.62 2.10 8.49
CA ASN A 123 2.90 2.34 7.24
C ASN A 123 2.68 3.84 6.98
N VAL A 124 3.81 4.57 6.94
CA VAL A 124 3.82 6.05 6.95
C VAL A 124 3.17 6.60 5.69
N PHE A 125 3.64 6.16 4.51
CA PHE A 125 3.04 6.49 3.21
C PHE A 125 3.50 5.52 2.13
N THR A 126 2.71 5.47 1.05
CA THR A 126 3.05 4.76 -0.19
C THR A 126 2.90 5.72 -1.36
N ILE A 127 3.90 5.76 -2.23
CA ILE A 127 3.88 6.52 -3.48
C ILE A 127 3.73 5.51 -4.62
N THR A 128 2.63 5.61 -5.37
CA THR A 128 2.33 4.71 -6.48
C THR A 128 1.43 5.39 -7.50
N LYS A 129 1.42 4.88 -8.73
CA LYS A 129 0.43 5.22 -9.77
C LYS A 129 -0.65 4.15 -9.92
N TYR A 130 -0.56 3.07 -9.15
CA TYR A 130 -1.58 2.04 -9.12
C TYR A 130 -2.89 2.60 -8.56
N SER A 131 -4.00 2.33 -9.24
CA SER A 131 -5.30 2.91 -8.87
C SER A 131 -6.08 2.09 -7.83
N GLY A 132 -5.64 0.86 -7.53
CA GLY A 132 -6.21 0.00 -6.49
C GLY A 132 -5.73 0.39 -5.09
N LEU A 133 -6.12 -0.42 -4.09
CA LEU A 133 -5.91 -0.09 -2.68
C LEU A 133 -4.45 -0.20 -2.24
N ASP A 134 -3.77 -1.27 -2.61
CA ASP A 134 -2.37 -1.51 -2.20
C ASP A 134 -1.63 -2.32 -3.28
N PRO A 135 -0.63 -1.72 -3.96
CA PRO A 135 0.11 -2.40 -5.01
C PRO A 135 0.95 -3.57 -4.50
N GLU A 136 1.36 -3.57 -3.24
CA GLU A 136 2.18 -4.64 -2.66
C GLU A 136 1.38 -5.91 -2.42
N LEU A 137 0.12 -5.80 -2.03
CA LEU A 137 -0.74 -6.95 -1.76
C LEU A 137 -1.12 -7.72 -3.03
N THR A 138 -0.90 -7.14 -4.21
CA THR A 138 -1.09 -7.79 -5.50
C THR A 138 0.11 -8.62 -5.94
N ALA A 139 1.24 -8.52 -5.25
CA ALA A 139 2.52 -9.09 -5.70
C ALA A 139 2.56 -10.63 -5.68
N THR A 140 1.66 -11.30 -4.94
CA THR A 140 1.68 -12.76 -4.80
C THR A 140 1.13 -13.48 -6.03
N ASP A 141 0.02 -13.01 -6.57
CA ASP A 141 -0.67 -13.62 -7.73
C ASP A 141 -0.92 -12.64 -8.88
N GLY A 142 -0.54 -11.37 -8.69
CA GLY A 142 -0.73 -10.32 -9.67
C GLY A 142 -2.17 -9.86 -9.82
N VAL A 143 -3.06 -10.23 -8.90
CA VAL A 143 -4.49 -9.89 -8.94
C VAL A 143 -4.89 -9.14 -7.68
N ASP A 144 -5.53 -7.99 -7.84
CA ASP A 144 -6.13 -7.26 -6.74
C ASP A 144 -7.49 -7.89 -6.37
N ASN A 145 -7.52 -8.57 -5.24
CA ASN A 145 -8.68 -9.28 -4.71
C ASN A 145 -9.40 -8.49 -3.60
N ASN A 146 -9.31 -7.16 -3.57
CA ASN A 146 -9.94 -6.31 -2.56
C ASN A 146 -9.45 -6.61 -1.13
N ILE A 147 -8.16 -6.73 -0.97
CA ILE A 147 -7.56 -6.95 0.35
C ILE A 147 -7.57 -5.64 1.12
N VAL A 148 -7.93 -5.71 2.39
CA VAL A 148 -7.92 -4.53 3.28
C VAL A 148 -6.49 -3.98 3.39
N PRO A 149 -6.27 -2.70 3.08
CA PRO A 149 -4.94 -2.11 3.16
C PRO A 149 -4.45 -2.07 4.61
N ARG A 150 -3.13 -2.11 4.77
CA ARG A 150 -2.50 -2.04 6.09
C ARG A 150 -2.83 -0.72 6.78
N PRO A 151 -3.29 -0.73 8.05
CA PRO A 151 -3.56 0.49 8.79
C PRO A 151 -2.26 1.22 9.12
N ARG A 152 -2.35 2.54 9.28
CA ARG A 152 -1.27 3.32 9.88
C ARG A 152 -1.32 3.16 11.39
N LEU A 153 -0.19 2.79 12.00
CA LEU A 153 -0.10 2.58 13.43
C LEU A 153 0.83 3.62 14.06
N TYR A 154 0.35 4.31 15.08
CA TYR A 154 1.11 5.23 15.89
C TYR A 154 1.40 4.60 17.25
N THR A 155 2.66 4.59 17.68
CA THR A 155 3.07 3.99 18.94
C THR A 155 3.90 4.99 19.75
N VAL A 156 3.61 5.09 21.04
CA VAL A 156 4.45 5.82 21.99
C VAL A 156 4.98 4.80 22.99
N ARG A 157 6.28 4.85 23.27
CA ARG A 157 6.97 3.94 24.20
C ARG A 157 7.65 4.74 25.28
N LEU A 158 7.47 4.30 26.52
CA LEU A 158 8.21 4.75 27.69
C LEU A 158 9.04 3.58 28.23
N SER A 159 10.35 3.75 28.33
CA SER A 159 11.27 2.76 28.92
C SER A 159 11.98 3.39 30.11
N ILE A 160 11.95 2.71 31.26
CA ILE A 160 12.54 3.17 32.51
C ILE A 160 13.56 2.11 32.95
N ASN A 161 14.83 2.51 33.08
CA ASN A 161 15.91 1.66 33.59
C ASN A 161 16.32 2.15 34.97
N PHE A 162 16.43 1.22 35.91
CA PHE A 162 16.79 1.50 37.33
C PHE A 162 18.28 1.29 37.58
#